data_a15fa25d74f520ebf1bdde18dfffc68d
#
_entry.id   a15fa25d74f520ebf1bdde18dfffc68d
#
_cell.length_a   1.000
_cell.length_b   1.000
_cell.length_c   1.000
_cell.angle_alpha   90.00
_cell.angle_beta   90.00
_cell.angle_gamma   90.00
#
_symmetry.space_group_name_H-M   'P 1'
#
loop_
_entity.id
_entity.type
_entity.pdbx_description
1 polymer ?
#
loop_
_entity_poly.entity_id
_entity_poly.type
_entity_poly.pdbx_seq_one_letter_code
_entity_poly.pdbx_strand_id
1 'polypeptide(L)' 'MFPQIKSSAIEAIKAGNEAGQVDVTFSGNRTYTYSVEDVTAFASAITDVVTANESVGRFVNKSLRNGTLNAI' A
#
# COMPACT_ATOMS: atom_id res chain seq x y z
N MET A 1 -5.47 6.44 -9.11
CA MET A 1 -4.03 6.43 -8.79
C MET A 1 -3.52 5.03 -8.44
N PHE A 2 -4.14 4.35 -7.48
CA PHE A 2 -3.72 2.99 -7.12
C PHE A 2 -4.44 1.96 -7.99
N PRO A 3 -3.72 0.90 -8.42
CA PRO A 3 -4.34 -0.15 -9.22
C PRO A 3 -5.24 -1.03 -8.36
N GLN A 4 -6.11 -1.79 -9.02
CA GLN A 4 -6.90 -2.81 -8.34
C GLN A 4 -5.96 -3.92 -7.86
N ILE A 5 -6.10 -4.29 -6.60
CA ILE A 5 -5.20 -5.24 -5.95
C ILE A 5 -5.90 -6.59 -5.82
N LYS A 6 -5.19 -7.65 -6.22
CA LYS A 6 -5.62 -9.02 -6.05
C LYS A 6 -4.62 -9.73 -5.16
N SER A 7 -4.89 -9.73 -3.87
CA SER A 7 -4.02 -10.37 -2.89
C SER A 7 -4.89 -11.03 -1.84
N SER A 8 -4.44 -12.16 -1.31
CA SER A 8 -5.15 -12.83 -0.23
C SER A 8 -5.07 -12.06 1.09
N ALA A 9 -4.06 -11.20 1.24
CA ALA A 9 -3.82 -10.47 2.49
C ALA A 9 -4.28 -9.00 2.41
N ILE A 10 -4.29 -8.40 1.22
CA ILE A 10 -4.58 -6.99 1.03
C ILE A 10 -5.77 -6.85 0.10
N GLU A 11 -6.84 -6.20 0.55
CA GLU A 11 -8.02 -5.96 -0.27
C GLU A 11 -7.90 -4.72 -1.13
N ALA A 12 -7.32 -3.65 -0.59
CA ALA A 12 -7.21 -2.39 -1.31
C ALA A 12 -6.13 -1.51 -0.72
N ILE A 13 -5.57 -0.63 -1.55
CA ILE A 13 -4.70 0.45 -1.11
C ILE A 13 -5.18 1.71 -1.83
N LYS A 14 -5.34 2.80 -1.09
CA LYS A 14 -5.78 4.06 -1.66
C LYS A 14 -5.11 5.23 -0.95
N ALA A 15 -5.16 6.41 -1.58
CA ALA A 15 -4.65 7.62 -0.95
C ALA A 15 -5.48 7.92 0.30
N GLY A 16 -4.80 8.36 1.36
CA GLY A 16 -5.46 8.75 2.60
C GLY A 16 -6.10 10.13 2.52
N ASN A 17 -6.69 10.56 3.63
CA ASN A 17 -7.39 11.84 3.70
C ASN A 17 -6.45 13.04 3.62
N GLU A 18 -5.20 12.86 4.01
CA GLU A 18 -4.21 13.93 4.02
C GLU A 18 -3.05 13.60 3.11
N ALA A 19 -2.33 14.64 2.66
CA ALA A 19 -1.14 14.46 1.84
C ALA A 19 -0.11 13.62 2.61
N GLY A 20 0.56 12.73 1.88
CA GLY A 20 1.58 11.86 2.48
C GLY A 20 1.01 10.67 3.25
N GLN A 21 -0.28 10.39 3.10
CA GLN A 21 -0.92 9.25 3.77
C GLN A 21 -1.52 8.28 2.77
N VAL A 22 -1.49 7.00 3.11
CA VAL A 22 -2.15 5.94 2.34
C VAL A 22 -2.97 5.08 3.29
N ASP A 23 -4.12 4.62 2.82
CA ASP A 23 -4.97 3.68 3.55
C ASP A 23 -4.80 2.30 2.96
N VAL A 24 -4.43 1.35 3.80
CA VAL A 24 -4.29 -0.05 3.41
C VAL A 24 -5.40 -0.85 4.08
N THR A 25 -6.24 -1.49 3.27
CA THR A 25 -7.31 -2.35 3.76
C THR A 25 -6.84 -3.80 3.65
N PHE A 26 -6.71 -4.44 4.81
CA PHE A 26 -6.34 -5.83 4.89
C PHE A 26 -7.58 -6.72 4.81
N SER A 27 -7.38 -8.00 4.54
CA SER A 27 -8.47 -8.95 4.52
C SER A 27 -9.18 -8.94 5.86
N GLY A 28 -10.53 -9.06 5.85
CA GLY A 28 -11.34 -8.91 7.05
C GLY A 28 -11.80 -7.48 7.31
N ASN A 29 -11.73 -6.59 6.32
CA ASN A 29 -12.20 -5.20 6.39
C ASN A 29 -11.47 -4.35 7.42
N ARG A 30 -10.19 -4.61 7.63
CA ARG A 30 -9.37 -3.80 8.54
C ARG A 30 -8.58 -2.78 7.74
N THR A 31 -8.86 -1.50 7.95
CA THR A 31 -8.16 -0.42 7.28
C THR A 31 -7.24 0.31 8.25
N TYR A 32 -5.99 0.46 7.85
CA TYR A 32 -4.99 1.21 8.61
C TYR A 32 -4.43 2.32 7.74
N THR A 33 -4.15 3.46 8.36
CA THR A 33 -3.55 4.61 7.69
C THR A 33 -2.07 4.64 8.02
N TYR A 34 -1.25 4.82 6.97
CA TYR A 34 0.20 4.92 7.11
C TYR A 34 0.68 6.20 6.47
N SER A 35 1.80 6.72 6.94
CA SER A 35 2.48 7.84 6.28
C SER A 35 3.51 7.30 5.30
N VAL A 36 3.63 7.99 4.16
CA VAL A 36 4.69 7.73 3.18
C VAL A 36 5.30 9.07 2.78
N GLU A 37 6.56 9.03 2.41
CA GLU A 37 7.25 10.24 1.98
C GLU A 37 6.68 10.80 0.67
N ASP A 38 6.35 9.91 -0.27
CA ASP A 38 5.83 10.29 -1.59
C ASP A 38 4.75 9.31 -2.01
N VAL A 39 3.50 9.75 -1.93
CA VAL A 39 2.34 8.92 -2.28
C VAL A 39 2.37 8.52 -3.75
N THR A 40 2.76 9.44 -4.64
CA THR A 40 2.83 9.16 -6.07
C THR A 40 3.87 8.08 -6.38
N ALA A 41 5.04 8.17 -5.76
CA ALA A 41 6.09 7.17 -5.92
C ALA A 41 5.64 5.82 -5.37
N PHE A 42 4.94 5.82 -4.24
CA PHE A 42 4.43 4.60 -3.65
C PHE A 42 3.36 3.95 -4.55
N ALA A 43 2.46 4.75 -5.11
CA ALA A 43 1.45 4.26 -6.04
C ALA A 43 2.09 3.64 -7.29
N SER A 44 3.15 4.27 -7.82
CA SER A 44 3.89 3.74 -8.96
C SER A 44 4.55 2.41 -8.61
N ALA A 45 5.14 2.28 -7.43
CA ALA A 45 5.76 1.04 -6.98
C ALA A 45 4.72 -0.08 -6.84
N ILE A 46 3.54 0.23 -6.30
CA ILE A 46 2.45 -0.75 -6.19
C ILE A 46 1.99 -1.19 -7.58
N THR A 47 1.88 -0.25 -8.52
CA THR A 47 1.51 -0.58 -9.91
C THR A 47 2.52 -1.55 -10.53
N ASP A 48 3.81 -1.33 -10.29
CA ASP A 48 4.86 -2.22 -10.79
C ASP A 48 4.73 -3.62 -10.19
N VAL A 49 4.45 -3.73 -8.90
CA VAL A 49 4.25 -5.01 -8.21
C VAL A 49 3.06 -5.76 -8.80
N VAL A 50 1.95 -5.07 -9.02
CA VAL A 50 0.74 -5.68 -9.61
C VAL A 50 1.01 -6.11 -11.04
N THR A 51 1.67 -5.26 -11.84
CA THR A 51 1.99 -5.55 -13.24
C THR A 51 2.94 -6.74 -13.36
N ALA A 52 3.90 -6.85 -12.44
CA ALA A 52 4.85 -7.97 -12.42
C ALA A 52 4.23 -9.23 -11.80
N ASN A 53 2.98 -9.18 -11.37
CA ASN A 53 2.27 -10.28 -10.73
C ASN A 53 2.99 -10.78 -9.46
N GLU A 54 3.59 -9.85 -8.73
CA GLU A 54 4.24 -10.12 -7.47
C GLU A 54 3.28 -9.94 -6.30
N SER A 55 3.69 -10.40 -5.12
CA SER A 55 2.84 -10.32 -3.93
C SER A 55 2.81 -8.90 -3.36
N VAL A 56 1.63 -8.28 -3.39
CA VAL A 56 1.41 -6.97 -2.77
C VAL A 56 1.59 -7.05 -1.25
N GLY A 57 1.13 -8.14 -0.63
CA GLY A 57 1.31 -8.33 0.82
C GLY A 57 2.77 -8.32 1.23
N ARG A 58 3.62 -9.00 0.47
CA ARG A 58 5.07 -9.01 0.74
C ARG A 58 5.66 -7.62 0.55
N PHE A 59 5.24 -6.90 -0.48
CA PHE A 59 5.71 -5.55 -0.74
C PHE A 59 5.34 -4.62 0.41
N VAL A 60 4.10 -4.69 0.90
CA VAL A 60 3.65 -3.87 2.03
C VAL A 60 4.45 -4.19 3.29
N ASN A 61 4.65 -5.47 3.59
CA ASN A 61 5.46 -5.87 4.75
C ASN A 61 6.89 -5.36 4.64
N LYS A 62 7.49 -5.45 3.48
CA LYS A 62 8.84 -4.94 3.24
C LYS A 62 8.89 -3.43 3.44
N SER A 63 7.87 -2.71 2.95
CA SER A 63 7.79 -1.26 3.10
C SER A 63 7.67 -0.85 4.55
N LEU A 64 6.95 -1.62 5.37
CA LEU A 64 6.87 -1.38 6.81
C LEU A 64 8.22 -1.61 7.50
N ARG A 65 8.94 -2.64 7.09
CA ARG A 65 10.23 -2.96 7.71
C ARG A 65 11.32 -1.98 7.34
N ASN A 66 11.33 -1.48 6.11
CA ASN A 66 12.37 -0.55 5.66
C ASN A 66 12.05 0.92 5.91
N GLY A 67 10.90 1.22 6.50
CA GLY A 67 10.51 2.59 6.83
C GLY A 67 9.85 3.37 5.72
N THR A 68 9.54 2.75 4.58
CA THR A 68 8.80 3.41 3.50
C THR A 68 7.37 3.73 3.95
N LEU A 69 6.74 2.80 4.67
CA LEU A 69 5.45 2.99 5.32
C LEU A 69 5.66 3.07 6.82
N ASN A 70 5.05 4.07 7.44
CA ASN A 70 5.12 4.25 8.88
C ASN A 70 3.72 4.37 9.46
N ALA A 71 3.45 3.64 10.53
CA ALA A 71 2.18 3.72 11.24
C ALA A 71 2.00 5.12 11.82
N ILE A 72 0.78 5.61 11.73
CA ILE A 72 0.43 6.93 12.26
C ILE A 72 -0.09 6.80 13.69
#